data_b989a8e9db618477dd636cba49a6e132
#
_entry.id   b989a8e9db618477dd636cba49a6e132
#
_cell.length_a   1.000
_cell.length_b   1.000
_cell.length_c   1.000
_cell.angle_alpha   90.00
_cell.angle_beta   90.00
_cell.angle_gamma   90.00
#
_symmetry.space_group_name_H-M   'P 1'
#
loop_
_entity.id
_entity.type
_entity.pdbx_description
1 polymer ?
#
loop_
_entity_poly.entity_id
_entity_poly.type
_entity_poly.pdbx_seq_one_letter_code
_entity_poly.pdbx_strand_id
1 'polypeptide(L)'
;FCIPYRSPIDRRMHRYFPDFWIEKNNGEQLVIEVKPKQQLVPPKKPKRQTVKYLREMRTFAVNQRKFEVAEEYCRNKGMKFQIMTQDELGVR
;
A
#
# COMPACT_ATOMS: atom_id res chain seq x y z
N PHE A 1 10.96 -0.75 11.12
CA PHE A 1 10.40 -1.82 10.27
C PHE A 1 10.12 -1.29 8.88
N CYS A 2 10.65 -1.94 7.88
CA CYS A 2 10.36 -1.61 6.50
C CYS A 2 10.37 -2.88 5.64
N ILE A 3 9.71 -2.78 4.49
CA ILE A 3 9.60 -3.88 3.55
C ILE A 3 10.26 -3.44 2.24
N PRO A 4 11.33 -4.12 1.79
CA PRO A 4 11.94 -3.78 0.52
C PRO A 4 11.05 -4.20 -0.64
N TYR A 5 10.97 -3.37 -1.65
CA TYR A 5 10.24 -3.69 -2.86
C TYR A 5 10.95 -3.10 -4.07
N ARG A 6 10.73 -3.69 -5.24
CA ARG A 6 11.24 -3.16 -6.50
C ARG A 6 10.16 -2.30 -7.16
N SER A 7 10.46 -1.02 -7.35
CA SER A 7 9.51 -0.09 -7.97
C SER A 7 9.28 -0.45 -9.44
N PRO A 8 8.02 -0.45 -9.91
CA PRO A 8 7.74 -0.66 -11.32
C PRO A 8 8.11 0.54 -12.20
N ILE A 9 8.41 1.69 -11.58
CA ILE A 9 8.71 2.92 -12.32
C ILE A 9 10.18 3.00 -12.69
N ASP A 10 11.10 2.86 -11.71
CA ASP A 10 12.53 2.97 -11.95
C ASP A 10 13.28 1.64 -11.85
N ARG A 11 12.57 0.56 -11.51
CA ARG A 11 13.10 -0.81 -11.36
C ARG A 11 14.19 -0.92 -10.30
N ARG A 12 14.28 0.06 -9.39
CA ARG A 12 15.21 0.04 -8.27
C ARG A 12 14.55 -0.46 -7.01
N MET A 13 15.37 -0.91 -6.07
CA MET A 13 14.87 -1.30 -4.75
C MET A 13 14.59 -0.07 -3.90
N HIS A 14 13.43 -0.05 -3.31
CA HIS A 14 12.97 1.00 -2.40
C HIS A 14 12.54 0.37 -1.10
N ARG A 15 12.36 1.19 -0.07
CA ARG A 15 11.85 0.75 1.23
C ARG A 15 10.44 1.26 1.43
N TYR A 16 9.55 0.34 1.76
CA TYR A 16 8.17 0.66 2.09
C TYR A 16 8.02 0.65 3.60
N PHE A 17 7.49 1.76 4.16
CA PHE A 17 7.25 1.90 5.59
C PHE A 17 5.75 1.89 5.82
N PRO A 18 5.16 0.74 6.25
CA PRO A 18 3.74 0.70 6.60
C PRO A 18 3.40 1.67 7.73
N ASP A 19 2.14 2.10 7.78
CA ASP A 19 1.70 3.06 8.79
C ASP A 19 1.74 2.49 10.20
N PHE A 20 1.32 1.24 10.39
CA PHE A 20 1.26 0.62 11.69
C PHE A 20 1.75 -0.82 11.67
N TRP A 21 2.40 -1.20 12.74
CA TRP A 21 2.73 -2.58 13.07
C TRP A 21 2.22 -2.83 14.47
N ILE A 22 1.29 -3.79 14.61
CA ILE A 22 0.61 -4.06 15.86
C ILE A 22 0.82 -5.51 16.24
N GLU A 23 1.12 -5.75 17.51
CA GLU A 23 1.13 -7.07 18.09
C GLU A 23 -0.05 -7.18 19.05
N LYS A 24 -0.93 -8.15 18.78
CA LYS A 24 -2.10 -8.42 19.61
C LYS A 24 -1.71 -9.21 20.85
N ASN A 25 -2.59 -9.22 21.85
CA ASN A 25 -2.36 -9.94 23.10
C ASN A 25 -2.16 -11.44 22.91
N ASN A 26 -2.71 -12.00 21.84
CA ASN A 26 -2.54 -13.42 21.50
C ASN A 26 -1.24 -13.73 20.72
N GLY A 27 -0.39 -12.72 20.52
CA GLY A 27 0.87 -12.86 19.79
C GLY A 27 0.74 -12.67 18.27
N GLU A 28 -0.47 -12.49 17.77
CA GLU A 28 -0.69 -12.22 16.35
C GLU A 28 -0.17 -10.85 15.97
N GLN A 29 0.60 -10.77 14.88
CA GLN A 29 1.15 -9.52 14.38
C GLN A 29 0.39 -9.07 13.15
N LEU A 30 0.11 -7.76 13.10
CA LEU A 30 -0.69 -7.16 12.05
C LEU A 30 0.01 -5.91 11.53
N VAL A 31 0.20 -5.85 10.23
CA VAL A 31 0.77 -4.69 9.53
C VAL A 31 -0.37 -3.98 8.81
N ILE A 32 -0.54 -2.69 9.07
CA ILE A 32 -1.67 -1.92 8.57
C ILE A 32 -1.20 -0.73 7.75
N GLU A 33 -1.78 -0.57 6.58
CA GLU A 33 -1.65 0.62 5.74
C GLU A 33 -2.99 1.32 5.66
N VAL A 34 -3.00 2.64 5.91
CA VAL A 34 -4.22 3.45 5.83
C VAL A 34 -4.19 4.26 4.53
N LYS A 35 -5.22 4.12 3.72
CA LYS A 35 -5.33 4.84 2.45
C LYS A 35 -6.74 5.40 2.28
N PRO A 36 -6.87 6.59 1.68
CA PRO A 36 -8.19 7.05 1.26
C PRO A 36 -8.79 6.08 0.26
N LYS A 37 -10.10 5.91 0.34
CA LYS A 37 -10.82 4.94 -0.49
C LYS A 37 -10.55 5.13 -1.98
N GLN A 38 -10.49 6.38 -2.44
CA GLN A 38 -10.26 6.69 -3.84
C GLN A 38 -8.86 6.31 -4.34
N GLN A 39 -7.90 6.10 -3.44
CA GLN A 39 -6.55 5.65 -3.80
C GLN A 39 -6.44 4.14 -3.93
N LEU A 40 -7.50 3.41 -3.59
CA LEU A 40 -7.53 1.94 -3.68
C LEU A 40 -8.05 1.45 -5.02
N VAL A 41 -8.46 2.36 -5.90
CA VAL A 41 -8.94 2.06 -7.24
C VAL A 41 -8.10 2.81 -8.27
N PRO A 42 -8.02 2.30 -9.52
CA PRO A 42 -7.26 3.01 -10.54
C PRO A 42 -7.84 4.40 -10.81
N PRO A 43 -7.00 5.38 -11.16
CA PRO A 43 -7.50 6.70 -11.55
C PRO A 43 -8.42 6.59 -12.76
N LYS A 44 -9.47 7.42 -12.76
CA LYS A 44 -10.40 7.45 -13.89
C LYS A 44 -9.72 8.05 -15.11
N LYS A 45 -9.80 7.37 -16.25
CA LYS A 45 -9.18 7.82 -17.48
C LYS A 45 -9.89 9.08 -17.99
N PRO A 46 -9.16 10.20 -18.16
CA PRO A 46 -9.75 11.42 -18.72
C PRO A 46 -9.89 11.33 -20.24
N LYS A 47 -10.61 12.28 -20.83
CA LYS A 47 -10.74 12.36 -22.29
C LYS A 47 -9.40 12.64 -22.96
N ARG A 48 -8.54 13.44 -22.31
CA ARG A 48 -7.19 13.72 -22.77
C ARG A 48 -6.21 13.24 -21.74
N GLN A 49 -5.09 12.71 -22.22
CA GLN A 49 -4.00 12.30 -21.34
C GLN A 49 -3.34 13.55 -20.76
N THR A 50 -3.32 13.68 -19.44
CA THR A 50 -2.76 14.82 -18.73
C THR A 50 -1.59 14.37 -17.88
N VAL A 51 -0.73 15.34 -17.50
CA VAL A 51 0.37 15.08 -16.56
C VAL A 51 -0.17 14.59 -15.23
N LYS A 52 -1.29 15.16 -14.76
CA LYS A 52 -1.93 14.73 -13.53
C LYS A 52 -2.34 13.27 -13.59
N TYR A 53 -2.98 12.84 -14.67
CA TYR A 53 -3.40 11.46 -14.85
C TYR A 53 -2.21 10.50 -14.85
N LEU A 54 -1.14 10.85 -15.58
CA LEU A 54 0.06 10.03 -15.62
C LEU A 54 0.70 9.88 -14.25
N ARG A 55 0.74 10.96 -13.48
CA ARG A 55 1.28 10.96 -12.12
C ARG A 55 0.44 10.05 -11.21
N GLU A 56 -0.87 10.17 -11.29
CA GLU A 56 -1.79 9.34 -10.49
C GLU A 56 -1.66 7.86 -10.86
N MET A 57 -1.50 7.54 -12.14
CA MET A 57 -1.31 6.16 -12.58
C MET A 57 0.00 5.58 -12.06
N ARG A 58 1.09 6.36 -12.08
CA ARG A 58 2.37 5.92 -11.53
C ARG A 58 2.26 5.66 -10.03
N THR A 59 1.63 6.57 -9.31
CA THR A 59 1.41 6.40 -7.86
C THR A 59 0.60 5.15 -7.58
N PHE A 60 -0.46 4.93 -8.35
CA PHE A 60 -1.29 3.74 -8.20
C PHE A 60 -0.47 2.47 -8.44
N ALA A 61 0.34 2.44 -9.51
CA ALA A 61 1.18 1.28 -9.82
C ALA A 61 2.19 0.98 -8.71
N VAL A 62 2.83 2.02 -8.17
CA VAL A 62 3.78 1.87 -7.07
C VAL A 62 3.07 1.33 -5.82
N ASN A 63 1.90 1.87 -5.48
CA ASN A 63 1.13 1.41 -4.33
C ASN A 63 0.71 -0.05 -4.48
N GLN A 64 0.25 -0.46 -5.65
CA GLN A 64 -0.11 -1.85 -5.90
C GLN A 64 1.08 -2.79 -5.69
N ARG A 65 2.25 -2.38 -6.16
CA ARG A 65 3.46 -3.18 -5.97
C ARG A 65 3.85 -3.27 -4.50
N LYS A 66 3.77 -2.16 -3.77
CA LYS A 66 4.02 -2.15 -2.32
C LYS A 66 3.11 -3.13 -1.60
N PHE A 67 1.82 -3.13 -1.94
CA PHE A 67 0.84 -3.98 -1.27
C PHE A 67 1.06 -5.46 -1.58
N GLU A 68 1.37 -5.80 -2.83
CA GLU A 68 1.70 -7.17 -3.21
C GLU A 68 2.90 -7.69 -2.42
N VAL A 69 3.97 -6.91 -2.38
CA VAL A 69 5.20 -7.29 -1.68
C VAL A 69 4.98 -7.36 -0.18
N ALA A 70 4.19 -6.42 0.37
CA ALA A 70 3.87 -6.41 1.79
C ALA A 70 3.08 -7.65 2.19
N GLU A 71 2.10 -8.03 1.40
CA GLU A 71 1.29 -9.23 1.66
C GLU A 71 2.16 -10.49 1.66
N GLU A 72 3.02 -10.62 0.67
CA GLU A 72 3.94 -11.75 0.57
C GLU A 72 4.93 -11.77 1.74
N TYR A 73 5.51 -10.62 2.06
CA TYR A 73 6.44 -10.49 3.18
C TYR A 73 5.80 -10.89 4.49
N CYS A 74 4.60 -10.39 4.76
CA CYS A 74 3.88 -10.69 5.98
C CYS A 74 3.50 -12.17 6.06
N ARG A 75 3.06 -12.74 4.95
CA ARG A 75 2.73 -14.17 4.88
C ARG A 75 3.94 -15.02 5.23
N ASN A 76 5.11 -14.70 4.69
CA ASN A 76 6.34 -15.43 4.94
C ASN A 76 6.84 -15.30 6.38
N LYS A 77 6.47 -14.21 7.06
CA LYS A 77 6.84 -13.96 8.46
C LYS A 77 5.75 -14.39 9.46
N GLY A 78 4.66 -14.97 8.98
CA GLY A 78 3.55 -15.34 9.86
C GLY A 78 2.73 -14.16 10.37
N MET A 79 2.81 -13.02 9.68
CA MET A 79 2.04 -11.83 9.99
C MET A 79 0.89 -11.65 9.00
N LYS A 80 -0.05 -10.76 9.34
CA LYS A 80 -1.13 -10.37 8.43
C LYS A 80 -0.90 -8.95 7.94
N PHE A 81 -1.19 -8.70 6.67
CA PHE A 81 -1.18 -7.37 6.08
C PHE A 81 -2.61 -6.95 5.76
N GLN A 82 -2.96 -5.74 6.18
CA GLN A 82 -4.31 -5.22 5.98
C GLN A 82 -4.27 -3.77 5.52
N ILE A 83 -5.06 -3.46 4.50
CA ILE A 83 -5.26 -2.08 4.05
C ILE A 83 -6.60 -1.63 4.62
N MET A 84 -6.59 -0.48 5.30
CA MET A 84 -7.80 0.08 5.90
C MET A 84 -8.04 1.49 5.38
N THR A 85 -9.32 1.83 5.25
CA THR A 85 -9.70 3.21 4.97
C THR A 85 -9.85 3.98 6.27
N GLN A 86 -9.89 5.31 6.18
CA GLN A 86 -10.12 6.14 7.35
C GLN A 86 -11.47 5.84 8.00
N ASP A 87 -12.47 5.50 7.20
CA ASP A 87 -13.79 5.15 7.71
C ASP A 87 -13.74 3.89 8.57
N GLU A 88 -12.99 2.88 8.15
CA GLU A 88 -12.83 1.63 8.90
C GLU A 88 -12.12 1.83 10.22
N LEU A 89 -11.26 2.86 10.32
CA LEU A 89 -10.58 3.22 11.57
C LEU A 89 -11.46 4.07 12.49
N GLY A 90 -12.62 4.52 12.01
CA GLY A 90 -13.47 5.43 12.77
C GLY A 90 -12.98 6.87 12.82
N VAL A 91 -12.02 7.21 11.97
CA VAL A 91 -11.49 8.58 11.85
C VAL A 91 -12.27 9.30 10.77
N ARG A 92 -12.73 10.50 11.07
CA ARG A 92 -13.52 11.30 10.13
C ARG A 92 -12.88 12.67 9.89
#